data_18d48db97f4048da7070b3588ab2cfca
#
_entry.id   18d48db97f4048da7070b3588ab2cfca
#
_cell.length_a   1.000
_cell.length_b   1.000
_cell.length_c   1.000
_cell.angle_alpha   90.00
_cell.angle_beta   90.00
_cell.angle_gamma   90.00
#
_symmetry.space_group_name_H-M   'P 1'
#
loop_
_entity.id
_entity.type
_entity.pdbx_description
1 polymer ?
#
loop_
_entity_poly.entity_id
_entity_poly.type
_entity_poly.pdbx_seq_one_letter_code
_entity_poly.pdbx_strand_id
1 'polypeptide(L)'
;MARILVIEDNNDIHAILTSLFEKEHEVYSAYSGTEGLAVFEREKPDLVLLDIMLPGKNGDQVLKEIRRMNRQVPILMLTALGEKSLVSEYLLNGANDYIVKPFNLDEVFARVTVQLRSQHASSAEEESLCFKNIQLLPATFQAVCGEREVRLSKKEFQIFQLLLRHPKKIFTKEALFESVWEETYLPGDNTLNTHLSNLRKKLAQLDPSEEYIETVWGLGVRLKED
;
A
#
# COMPACT_ATOMS: atom_id res chain seq x y z
N MET A 1 -16.77 -6.22 -1.90
CA MET A 1 -17.18 -5.62 -3.18
C MET A 1 -16.73 -4.18 -3.14
N ALA A 2 -15.81 -3.77 -4.04
CA ALA A 2 -15.25 -2.42 -4.06
C ALA A 2 -15.99 -1.55 -5.08
N ARG A 3 -15.91 -0.23 -4.93
CA ARG A 3 -16.45 0.77 -5.86
C ARG A 3 -15.32 1.27 -6.75
N ILE A 4 -15.40 1.04 -8.05
CA ILE A 4 -14.40 1.44 -9.03
C ILE A 4 -14.98 2.55 -9.91
N LEU A 5 -14.28 3.67 -10.03
CA LEU A 5 -14.63 4.73 -10.97
C LEU A 5 -13.75 4.64 -12.22
N VAL A 6 -14.36 4.53 -13.38
CA VAL A 6 -13.71 4.55 -14.69
C VAL A 6 -13.97 5.92 -15.32
N ILE A 7 -12.90 6.68 -15.61
CA ILE A 7 -12.96 7.99 -16.30
C ILE A 7 -12.21 7.85 -17.61
N GLU A 8 -12.94 7.63 -18.70
CA GLU A 8 -12.45 7.32 -20.04
C GLU A 8 -13.46 7.82 -21.06
N ASP A 9 -13.02 8.61 -22.04
CA ASP A 9 -13.92 9.19 -23.06
C ASP A 9 -14.16 8.27 -24.26
N ASN A 10 -13.27 7.32 -24.50
CA ASN A 10 -13.45 6.32 -25.55
C ASN A 10 -14.45 5.24 -25.10
N ASN A 11 -15.62 5.20 -25.75
CA ASN A 11 -16.70 4.28 -25.41
C ASN A 11 -16.31 2.80 -25.46
N ASP A 12 -15.45 2.39 -26.40
CA ASP A 12 -15.04 0.99 -26.54
C ASP A 12 -14.12 0.58 -25.41
N ILE A 13 -13.13 1.42 -25.08
CA ILE A 13 -12.22 1.19 -23.96
C ILE A 13 -13.00 1.21 -22.65
N HIS A 14 -13.89 2.17 -22.49
CA HIS A 14 -14.75 2.30 -21.31
C HIS A 14 -15.61 1.05 -21.10
N ALA A 15 -16.29 0.57 -22.16
CA ALA A 15 -17.13 -0.63 -22.08
C ALA A 15 -16.32 -1.89 -21.70
N ILE A 16 -15.11 -2.03 -22.26
CA ILE A 16 -14.20 -3.14 -21.94
C ILE A 16 -13.79 -3.09 -20.47
N LEU A 17 -13.38 -1.93 -19.96
CA LEU A 17 -12.97 -1.76 -18.56
C LEU A 17 -14.14 -2.00 -17.59
N THR A 18 -15.32 -1.48 -17.92
CA THR A 18 -16.54 -1.71 -17.11
C THR A 18 -16.88 -3.19 -17.05
N SER A 19 -16.93 -3.88 -18.18
CA SER A 19 -17.25 -5.31 -18.26
C SER A 19 -16.22 -6.19 -17.53
N LEU A 20 -14.96 -5.74 -17.45
CA LEU A 20 -13.90 -6.46 -16.74
C LEU A 20 -14.18 -6.55 -15.23
N PHE A 21 -14.77 -5.49 -14.64
CA PHE A 21 -14.90 -5.38 -13.19
C PHE A 21 -16.33 -5.52 -12.67
N GLU A 22 -17.38 -5.32 -13.48
CA GLU A 22 -18.80 -5.31 -13.04
C GLU A 22 -19.28 -6.61 -12.41
N LYS A 23 -18.60 -7.74 -12.68
CA LYS A 23 -18.95 -9.05 -12.08
C LYS A 23 -18.62 -9.15 -10.60
N GLU A 24 -17.58 -8.46 -10.14
CA GLU A 24 -17.05 -8.59 -8.78
C GLU A 24 -17.10 -7.28 -7.99
N HIS A 25 -17.31 -6.15 -8.68
CA HIS A 25 -17.24 -4.81 -8.12
C HIS A 25 -18.41 -3.94 -8.61
N GLU A 26 -18.66 -2.85 -7.93
CA GLU A 26 -19.58 -1.80 -8.37
C GLU A 26 -18.79 -0.79 -9.22
N VAL A 27 -19.18 -0.61 -10.47
CA VAL A 27 -18.46 0.24 -11.42
C VAL A 27 -19.25 1.50 -11.74
N TYR A 28 -18.64 2.66 -11.52
CA TYR A 28 -19.16 3.96 -11.88
C TYR A 28 -18.44 4.48 -13.12
N SER A 29 -19.16 5.18 -13.97
CA SER A 29 -18.71 5.63 -15.27
C SER A 29 -18.68 7.14 -15.36
N ALA A 30 -17.63 7.68 -16.00
CA ALA A 30 -17.55 9.09 -16.41
C ALA A 30 -16.78 9.19 -17.73
N TYR A 31 -17.24 10.07 -18.61
CA TYR A 31 -16.71 10.24 -19.96
C TYR A 31 -15.96 11.56 -20.16
N SER A 32 -15.75 12.31 -19.09
CA SER A 32 -14.96 13.53 -19.07
C SER A 32 -14.35 13.78 -17.70
N GLY A 33 -13.29 14.56 -17.65
CA GLY A 33 -12.66 14.90 -16.37
C GLY A 33 -13.58 15.64 -15.40
N THR A 34 -14.46 16.52 -15.92
CA THR A 34 -15.42 17.25 -15.07
C THR A 34 -16.48 16.33 -14.47
N GLU A 35 -17.03 15.42 -15.28
CA GLU A 35 -17.97 14.41 -14.83
C GLU A 35 -17.33 13.47 -13.81
N GLY A 36 -16.08 13.03 -14.09
CA GLY A 36 -15.31 12.16 -13.20
C GLY A 36 -15.17 12.73 -11.79
N LEU A 37 -14.88 14.03 -11.67
CA LEU A 37 -14.81 14.70 -10.37
C LEU A 37 -16.16 14.73 -9.64
N ALA A 38 -17.26 15.01 -10.36
CA ALA A 38 -18.60 15.01 -9.78
C ALA A 38 -19.02 13.62 -9.29
N VAL A 39 -18.74 12.57 -10.08
CA VAL A 39 -18.99 11.17 -9.70
C VAL A 39 -18.10 10.77 -8.52
N PHE A 40 -16.82 11.15 -8.53
CA PHE A 40 -15.90 10.87 -7.43
C PHE A 40 -16.39 11.43 -6.08
N GLU A 41 -16.84 12.68 -6.08
CA GLU A 41 -17.34 13.34 -4.85
C GLU A 41 -18.62 12.68 -4.33
N ARG A 42 -19.53 12.30 -5.23
CA ARG A 42 -20.82 11.69 -4.89
C ARG A 42 -20.68 10.25 -4.40
N GLU A 43 -19.95 9.41 -5.17
CA GLU A 43 -19.92 7.96 -4.99
C GLU A 43 -18.77 7.49 -4.09
N LYS A 44 -17.74 8.33 -3.87
CA LYS A 44 -16.55 8.03 -3.04
C LYS A 44 -15.95 6.67 -3.38
N PRO A 45 -15.45 6.48 -4.61
CA PRO A 45 -14.94 5.20 -5.07
C PRO A 45 -13.71 4.75 -4.28
N ASP A 46 -13.50 3.44 -4.24
CA ASP A 46 -12.37 2.80 -3.59
C ASP A 46 -11.14 2.72 -4.52
N LEU A 47 -11.33 2.96 -5.84
CA LEU A 47 -10.26 3.02 -6.84
C LEU A 47 -10.72 3.82 -8.06
N VAL A 48 -9.78 4.53 -8.70
CA VAL A 48 -10.03 5.28 -9.93
C VAL A 48 -9.11 4.79 -11.04
N LEU A 49 -9.70 4.43 -12.19
CA LEU A 49 -9.02 4.30 -13.48
C LEU A 49 -9.23 5.61 -14.22
N LEU A 50 -8.14 6.30 -14.58
CA LEU A 50 -8.17 7.67 -15.10
C LEU A 50 -7.40 7.80 -16.39
N ASP A 51 -8.09 8.09 -17.48
CA ASP A 51 -7.39 8.47 -18.71
C ASP A 51 -6.75 9.85 -18.60
N ILE A 52 -5.61 9.99 -19.23
CA ILE A 52 -4.89 11.26 -19.31
C ILE A 52 -5.58 12.20 -20.30
N MET A 53 -5.97 11.68 -21.44
CA MET A 53 -6.51 12.46 -22.57
C MET A 53 -8.01 12.57 -22.50
N LEU A 54 -8.52 13.40 -21.59
CA LEU A 54 -9.96 13.59 -21.38
C LEU A 54 -10.44 14.96 -21.92
N PRO A 55 -11.68 15.03 -22.42
CA PRO A 55 -12.29 16.31 -22.78
C PRO A 55 -12.58 17.16 -21.54
N GLY A 56 -12.47 18.47 -21.70
CA GLY A 56 -12.67 19.44 -20.64
C GLY A 56 -11.47 19.56 -19.71
N LYS A 57 -11.49 18.85 -18.57
CA LYS A 57 -10.34 18.73 -17.68
C LYS A 57 -9.53 17.48 -18.03
N ASN A 58 -8.23 17.64 -18.31
CA ASN A 58 -7.35 16.51 -18.57
C ASN A 58 -7.09 15.69 -17.30
N GLY A 59 -6.61 14.45 -17.47
CA GLY A 59 -6.38 13.52 -16.36
C GLY A 59 -5.43 14.06 -15.28
N ASP A 60 -4.46 14.88 -15.67
CA ASP A 60 -3.51 15.52 -14.76
C ASP A 60 -4.18 16.50 -13.80
N GLN A 61 -5.13 17.29 -14.32
CA GLN A 61 -5.93 18.20 -13.51
C GLN A 61 -6.87 17.42 -12.57
N VAL A 62 -7.51 16.36 -13.11
CA VAL A 62 -8.38 15.47 -12.32
C VAL A 62 -7.62 14.80 -11.19
N LEU A 63 -6.42 14.25 -11.47
CA LEU A 63 -5.54 13.66 -10.46
C LEU A 63 -5.26 14.65 -9.30
N LYS A 64 -4.83 15.85 -9.64
CA LYS A 64 -4.53 16.90 -8.64
C LYS A 64 -5.74 17.27 -7.80
N GLU A 65 -6.92 17.38 -8.41
CA GLU A 65 -8.16 17.69 -7.69
C GLU A 65 -8.61 16.53 -6.79
N ILE A 66 -8.56 15.28 -7.27
CA ILE A 66 -8.86 14.11 -6.44
C ILE A 66 -7.89 14.05 -5.24
N ARG A 67 -6.60 14.31 -5.44
CA ARG A 67 -5.60 14.29 -4.34
C ARG A 67 -5.83 15.37 -3.29
N ARG A 68 -6.45 16.48 -3.65
CA ARG A 68 -6.89 17.50 -2.68
C ARG A 68 -8.09 17.04 -1.85
N MET A 69 -9.01 16.27 -2.44
CA MET A 69 -10.20 15.74 -1.78
C MET A 69 -9.89 14.46 -0.99
N ASN A 70 -9.08 13.56 -1.58
CA ASN A 70 -8.69 12.29 -0.97
C ASN A 70 -7.25 11.93 -1.38
N ARG A 71 -6.35 11.87 -0.37
CA ARG A 71 -4.93 11.55 -0.59
C ARG A 71 -4.63 10.07 -0.73
N GLN A 72 -5.57 9.20 -0.33
CA GLN A 72 -5.32 7.77 -0.16
C GLN A 72 -5.93 6.90 -1.26
N VAL A 73 -7.02 7.34 -1.91
CA VAL A 73 -7.68 6.54 -2.94
C VAL A 73 -6.68 6.16 -4.06
N PRO A 74 -6.52 4.88 -4.41
CA PRO A 74 -5.67 4.50 -5.53
C PRO A 74 -6.17 5.08 -6.85
N ILE A 75 -5.23 5.68 -7.60
CA ILE A 75 -5.47 6.19 -8.95
C ILE A 75 -4.47 5.53 -9.88
N LEU A 76 -4.98 4.78 -10.87
CA LEU A 76 -4.20 4.21 -11.96
C LEU A 76 -4.44 5.03 -13.21
N MET A 77 -3.37 5.62 -13.73
CA MET A 77 -3.42 6.43 -14.95
C MET A 77 -3.43 5.54 -16.20
N LEU A 78 -4.31 5.80 -17.15
CA LEU A 78 -4.29 5.17 -18.47
C LEU A 78 -3.56 6.12 -19.44
N THR A 79 -2.47 5.67 -20.06
CA THR A 79 -1.57 6.52 -20.85
C THR A 79 -1.32 5.95 -22.24
N ALA A 80 -1.15 6.81 -23.24
CA ALA A 80 -0.76 6.38 -24.60
C ALA A 80 0.72 5.97 -24.67
N LEU A 81 1.03 5.09 -25.65
CA LEU A 81 2.42 4.69 -25.93
C LEU A 81 3.22 5.92 -26.39
N GLY A 82 4.30 6.27 -25.68
CA GLY A 82 5.15 7.42 -26.02
C GLY A 82 5.26 8.47 -24.89
N GLU A 83 4.36 8.46 -23.92
CA GLU A 83 4.37 9.40 -22.78
C GLU A 83 5.22 8.93 -21.61
N LYS A 84 6.17 8.02 -21.83
CA LYS A 84 7.04 7.47 -20.75
C LYS A 84 7.80 8.54 -19.98
N SER A 85 8.09 9.69 -20.60
CA SER A 85 8.72 10.83 -19.91
C SER A 85 7.82 11.49 -18.88
N LEU A 86 6.50 11.39 -19.02
CA LEU A 86 5.50 11.97 -18.12
C LEU A 86 5.10 10.99 -16.99
N VAL A 87 5.41 9.70 -17.12
CA VAL A 87 5.09 8.69 -16.10
C VAL A 87 5.69 9.04 -14.73
N SER A 88 6.96 9.47 -14.72
CA SER A 88 7.61 9.90 -13.47
C SER A 88 6.90 11.10 -12.85
N GLU A 89 6.41 12.02 -13.67
CA GLU A 89 5.65 13.19 -13.22
C GLU A 89 4.30 12.79 -12.61
N TYR A 90 3.57 11.86 -13.23
CA TYR A 90 2.28 11.39 -12.72
C TYR A 90 2.44 10.66 -11.37
N LEU A 91 3.46 9.81 -11.23
CA LEU A 91 3.76 9.14 -9.97
C LEU A 91 4.15 10.15 -8.88
N LEU A 92 4.97 11.16 -9.20
CA LEU A 92 5.34 12.24 -8.28
C LEU A 92 4.13 13.10 -7.89
N ASN A 93 3.16 13.28 -8.79
CA ASN A 93 1.91 14.01 -8.53
C ASN A 93 0.88 13.17 -7.77
N GLY A 94 1.21 11.93 -7.39
CA GLY A 94 0.42 11.09 -6.51
C GLY A 94 -0.43 10.01 -7.19
N ALA A 95 -0.19 9.69 -8.46
CA ALA A 95 -0.71 8.46 -9.06
C ALA A 95 -0.07 7.24 -8.38
N ASN A 96 -0.84 6.16 -8.19
CA ASN A 96 -0.34 4.93 -7.56
C ASN A 96 0.32 4.00 -8.57
N ASP A 97 -0.15 4.02 -9.82
CA ASP A 97 0.38 3.20 -10.91
C ASP A 97 -0.07 3.79 -12.25
N TYR A 98 0.44 3.23 -13.35
CA TYR A 98 0.03 3.58 -14.70
C TYR A 98 -0.10 2.33 -15.58
N ILE A 99 -0.92 2.42 -16.61
CA ILE A 99 -1.18 1.36 -17.58
C ILE A 99 -1.06 1.98 -18.99
N VAL A 100 -0.22 1.40 -19.83
CA VAL A 100 0.03 1.91 -21.18
C VAL A 100 -0.97 1.33 -22.17
N LYS A 101 -1.64 2.17 -22.96
CA LYS A 101 -2.50 1.78 -24.08
C LYS A 101 -1.65 1.46 -25.34
N PRO A 102 -1.93 0.36 -26.09
CA PRO A 102 -2.93 -0.66 -25.81
C PRO A 102 -2.51 -1.61 -24.69
N PHE A 103 -3.43 -1.97 -23.81
CA PHE A 103 -3.16 -2.80 -22.65
C PHE A 103 -3.75 -4.21 -22.76
N ASN A 104 -3.17 -5.14 -22.02
CA ASN A 104 -3.73 -6.47 -21.79
C ASN A 104 -4.71 -6.40 -20.60
N LEU A 105 -5.91 -7.00 -20.75
CA LEU A 105 -6.94 -7.00 -19.70
C LEU A 105 -6.50 -7.74 -18.44
N ASP A 106 -5.71 -8.79 -18.57
CA ASP A 106 -5.15 -9.51 -17.41
C ASP A 106 -4.19 -8.62 -16.61
N GLU A 107 -3.41 -7.76 -17.31
CA GLU A 107 -2.54 -6.77 -16.66
C GLU A 107 -3.36 -5.73 -15.90
N VAL A 108 -4.41 -5.17 -16.52
CA VAL A 108 -5.31 -4.22 -15.88
C VAL A 108 -5.94 -4.84 -14.64
N PHE A 109 -6.49 -6.05 -14.77
CA PHE A 109 -7.10 -6.77 -13.65
C PHE A 109 -6.12 -7.02 -12.50
N ALA A 110 -4.91 -7.48 -12.81
CA ALA A 110 -3.88 -7.74 -11.81
C ALA A 110 -3.49 -6.46 -11.06
N ARG A 111 -3.25 -5.35 -11.77
CA ARG A 111 -2.86 -4.05 -11.17
C ARG A 111 -3.97 -3.49 -10.29
N VAL A 112 -5.22 -3.49 -10.75
CA VAL A 112 -6.38 -3.05 -9.97
C VAL A 112 -6.53 -3.90 -8.71
N THR A 113 -6.42 -5.24 -8.83
CA THR A 113 -6.51 -6.16 -7.69
C THR A 113 -5.42 -5.89 -6.65
N VAL A 114 -4.18 -5.64 -7.07
CA VAL A 114 -3.08 -5.28 -6.17
C VAL A 114 -3.37 -3.98 -5.43
N GLN A 115 -3.86 -2.94 -6.12
CA GLN A 115 -4.16 -1.66 -5.50
C GLN A 115 -5.36 -1.74 -4.54
N LEU A 116 -6.41 -2.50 -4.86
CA LEU A 116 -7.54 -2.73 -3.96
C LEU A 116 -7.13 -3.53 -2.72
N ARG A 117 -6.25 -4.52 -2.87
CA ARG A 117 -5.69 -5.27 -1.73
C ARG A 117 -4.84 -4.38 -0.83
N SER A 118 -4.02 -3.52 -1.40
CA SER A 118 -3.20 -2.58 -0.63
C SER A 118 -4.06 -1.55 0.11
N GLN A 119 -5.21 -1.16 -0.43
CA GLN A 119 -6.19 -0.34 0.31
C GLN A 119 -6.84 -1.09 1.48
N HIS A 120 -7.25 -2.35 1.26
CA HIS A 120 -7.74 -3.18 2.35
C HIS A 120 -6.64 -3.51 3.37
N ALA A 121 -5.38 -3.60 2.94
CA ALA A 121 -4.24 -3.68 3.83
C ALA A 121 -3.98 -2.33 4.52
N SER A 122 -4.12 -1.17 3.87
CA SER A 122 -3.96 0.14 4.50
C SER A 122 -5.16 0.57 5.35
N SER A 123 -6.40 0.11 5.07
CA SER A 123 -7.51 0.24 6.02
C SER A 123 -7.41 -0.74 7.19
N ALA A 124 -6.71 -1.88 7.02
CA ALA A 124 -6.24 -2.75 8.10
C ALA A 124 -4.89 -2.27 8.69
N GLU A 125 -4.17 -1.37 8.00
CA GLU A 125 -2.90 -0.77 8.42
C GLU A 125 -3.05 0.53 9.22
N GLU A 126 -4.21 1.17 9.20
CA GLU A 126 -4.63 2.12 10.23
C GLU A 126 -5.16 1.41 11.49
N GLU A 127 -5.42 0.10 11.44
CA GLU A 127 -5.53 -0.71 12.66
C GLU A 127 -4.13 -0.79 13.27
N SER A 128 -3.94 0.00 14.29
CA SER A 128 -2.82 -0.12 15.20
C SER A 128 -2.59 -1.59 15.52
N LEU A 129 -1.47 -2.15 15.03
CA LEU A 129 -1.12 -3.53 15.31
C LEU A 129 -0.81 -3.64 16.79
N CYS A 130 -1.68 -4.31 17.53
CA CYS A 130 -1.51 -4.53 18.97
C CYS A 130 -1.00 -5.94 19.23
N PHE A 131 -0.01 -6.05 20.09
CA PHE A 131 0.46 -7.33 20.63
C PHE A 131 0.89 -7.15 22.08
N LYS A 132 0.29 -7.92 22.98
CA LYS A 132 0.40 -7.72 24.42
C LYS A 132 0.09 -6.26 24.78
N ASN A 133 1.03 -5.55 25.39
CA ASN A 133 0.87 -4.17 25.85
C ASN A 133 1.29 -3.12 24.82
N ILE A 134 1.86 -3.53 23.68
CA ILE A 134 2.38 -2.61 22.67
C ILE A 134 1.40 -2.44 21.51
N GLN A 135 1.21 -1.18 21.15
CA GLN A 135 0.52 -0.72 19.95
C GLN A 135 1.54 -0.10 18.99
N LEU A 136 1.57 -0.58 17.74
CA LEU A 136 2.41 -0.02 16.69
C LEU A 136 1.61 1.00 15.87
N LEU A 137 2.13 2.23 15.75
CA LEU A 137 1.50 3.33 15.01
C LEU A 137 2.19 3.56 13.66
N PRO A 138 1.57 3.12 12.54
CA PRO A 138 2.19 3.24 11.22
C PRO A 138 2.43 4.68 10.77
N ALA A 139 1.51 5.59 11.05
CA ALA A 139 1.58 6.99 10.62
C ALA A 139 2.81 7.74 11.17
N THR A 140 3.31 7.37 12.37
CA THR A 140 4.40 8.08 13.05
C THR A 140 5.67 7.25 13.21
N PHE A 141 5.66 5.98 12.79
CA PHE A 141 6.74 5.01 13.03
C PHE A 141 7.07 4.86 14.53
N GLN A 142 6.03 4.87 15.37
CA GLN A 142 6.15 4.77 16.82
C GLN A 142 5.56 3.45 17.33
N ALA A 143 6.12 2.95 18.42
CA ALA A 143 5.51 1.94 19.27
C ALA A 143 5.11 2.59 20.61
N VAL A 144 3.92 2.25 21.11
CA VAL A 144 3.32 2.85 22.30
C VAL A 144 2.93 1.76 23.29
N CYS A 145 3.15 2.01 24.58
CA CYS A 145 2.70 1.18 25.70
C CYS A 145 2.17 2.08 26.82
N GLY A 146 0.87 2.16 27.01
CA GLY A 146 0.24 3.13 27.90
C GLY A 146 0.59 4.56 27.53
N GLU A 147 1.21 5.31 28.45
CA GLU A 147 1.64 6.71 28.21
C GLU A 147 3.08 6.81 27.63
N ARG A 148 3.77 5.69 27.46
CA ARG A 148 5.15 5.68 26.94
C ARG A 148 5.14 5.47 25.44
N GLU A 149 6.06 6.13 24.75
CA GLU A 149 6.26 5.95 23.33
C GLU A 149 7.75 5.86 22.97
N VAL A 150 8.04 5.16 21.87
CA VAL A 150 9.38 5.09 21.30
C VAL A 150 9.32 5.16 19.79
N ARG A 151 10.20 5.96 19.19
CA ARG A 151 10.33 6.04 17.75
C ARG A 151 11.22 4.94 17.21
N LEU A 152 10.71 4.22 16.22
CA LEU A 152 11.45 3.18 15.51
C LEU A 152 12.09 3.75 14.23
N SER A 153 13.25 3.23 13.85
CA SER A 153 13.76 3.47 12.50
C SER A 153 12.88 2.76 11.46
N LYS A 154 12.95 3.15 10.19
CA LYS A 154 12.15 2.54 9.13
C LYS A 154 12.29 1.01 9.10
N LYS A 155 13.52 0.48 9.22
CA LYS A 155 13.78 -0.97 9.20
C LYS A 155 13.33 -1.67 10.48
N GLU A 156 13.52 -1.09 11.65
CA GLU A 156 12.98 -1.62 12.91
C GLU A 156 11.45 -1.70 12.88
N PHE A 157 10.80 -0.65 12.35
CA PHE A 157 9.36 -0.62 12.17
C PHE A 157 8.88 -1.74 11.24
N GLN A 158 9.49 -1.87 10.05
CA GLN A 158 9.14 -2.90 9.06
C GLN A 158 9.33 -4.32 9.61
N ILE A 159 10.42 -4.57 10.36
CA ILE A 159 10.66 -5.85 11.02
C ILE A 159 9.53 -6.14 12.02
N PHE A 160 9.24 -5.20 12.91
CA PHE A 160 8.23 -5.42 13.96
C PHE A 160 6.83 -5.57 13.35
N GLN A 161 6.48 -4.75 12.38
CA GLN A 161 5.22 -4.85 11.63
C GLN A 161 5.04 -6.23 10.97
N LEU A 162 6.09 -6.74 10.31
CA LEU A 162 6.04 -8.06 9.67
C LEU A 162 5.82 -9.19 10.68
N LEU A 163 6.49 -9.11 11.84
CA LEU A 163 6.29 -10.07 12.92
C LEU A 163 4.87 -9.99 13.50
N LEU A 164 4.35 -8.77 13.72
CA LEU A 164 2.99 -8.53 14.23
C LEU A 164 1.89 -9.04 13.30
N ARG A 165 2.10 -8.94 11.98
CA ARG A 165 1.17 -9.50 10.99
C ARG A 165 1.15 -11.03 10.97
N HIS A 166 2.20 -11.66 11.47
CA HIS A 166 2.33 -13.12 11.47
C HIS A 166 2.79 -13.64 12.84
N PRO A 167 2.01 -13.45 13.92
CA PRO A 167 2.47 -13.63 15.29
C PRO A 167 2.96 -15.05 15.60
N LYS A 168 2.41 -16.06 14.95
CA LYS A 168 2.78 -17.48 15.15
C LYS A 168 3.88 -17.98 14.20
N LYS A 169 4.28 -17.15 13.22
CA LYS A 169 5.24 -17.58 12.20
C LYS A 169 6.68 -17.38 12.68
N ILE A 170 7.51 -18.41 12.51
CA ILE A 170 8.96 -18.29 12.64
C ILE A 170 9.52 -17.83 11.29
N PHE A 171 10.24 -16.73 11.28
CA PHE A 171 10.94 -16.24 10.11
C PHE A 171 12.42 -16.63 10.18
N THR A 172 12.96 -17.28 9.16
CA THR A 172 14.41 -17.44 9.05
C THR A 172 15.06 -16.07 8.86
N LYS A 173 16.35 -15.93 9.13
CA LYS A 173 17.06 -14.66 8.94
C LYS A 173 17.01 -14.19 7.50
N GLU A 174 17.15 -15.12 6.57
CA GLU A 174 17.07 -14.87 5.13
C GLU A 174 15.69 -14.33 4.76
N ALA A 175 14.61 -15.03 5.12
CA ALA A 175 13.25 -14.63 4.80
C ALA A 175 12.88 -13.27 5.42
N LEU A 176 13.32 -13.00 6.65
CA LEU A 176 13.08 -11.72 7.33
C LEU A 176 13.84 -10.58 6.66
N PHE A 177 15.10 -10.81 6.30
CA PHE A 177 15.93 -9.83 5.59
C PHE A 177 15.32 -9.51 4.22
N GLU A 178 15.10 -10.53 3.38
CA GLU A 178 14.58 -10.36 2.02
C GLU A 178 13.20 -9.66 2.01
N SER A 179 12.33 -9.98 2.97
CA SER A 179 11.03 -9.31 3.10
C SER A 179 11.11 -7.83 3.48
N VAL A 180 12.18 -7.41 4.20
CA VAL A 180 12.29 -6.04 4.72
C VAL A 180 13.22 -5.17 3.86
N TRP A 181 14.28 -5.76 3.28
CA TRP A 181 15.24 -5.01 2.45
C TRP A 181 14.92 -5.10 0.96
N GLU A 182 14.13 -6.10 0.53
CA GLU A 182 13.83 -6.38 -0.89
C GLU A 182 15.10 -6.71 -1.69
N GLU A 183 16.11 -7.25 -0.98
CA GLU A 183 17.42 -7.63 -1.50
C GLU A 183 17.75 -9.05 -1.06
N THR A 184 18.57 -9.77 -1.84
CA THR A 184 19.01 -11.13 -1.49
C THR A 184 19.91 -11.11 -0.26
N TYR A 185 19.62 -11.97 0.72
CA TYR A 185 20.47 -12.11 1.91
C TYR A 185 21.83 -12.69 1.56
N LEU A 186 22.89 -12.01 1.99
CA LEU A 186 24.25 -12.52 1.84
C LEU A 186 24.73 -13.16 3.16
N PRO A 187 25.29 -14.38 3.13
CA PRO A 187 25.83 -15.03 4.31
C PRO A 187 26.92 -14.17 4.97
N GLY A 188 26.77 -13.93 6.28
CA GLY A 188 27.68 -13.08 7.04
C GLY A 188 27.20 -11.61 7.21
N ASP A 189 26.11 -11.21 6.58
CA ASP A 189 25.53 -9.88 6.81
C ASP A 189 24.92 -9.80 8.22
N ASN A 190 25.41 -8.84 9.00
CA ASN A 190 24.96 -8.58 10.36
C ASN A 190 23.92 -7.45 10.46
N THR A 191 23.50 -6.87 9.36
CA THR A 191 22.58 -5.73 9.30
C THR A 191 21.28 -6.05 10.03
N LEU A 192 20.66 -7.20 9.70
CA LEU A 192 19.44 -7.65 10.37
C LEU A 192 19.62 -7.83 11.89
N ASN A 193 20.74 -8.46 12.31
CA ASN A 193 21.00 -8.69 13.73
C ASN A 193 21.13 -7.37 14.52
N THR A 194 21.74 -6.36 13.88
CA THR A 194 21.88 -5.01 14.47
C THR A 194 20.50 -4.36 14.66
N HIS A 195 19.64 -4.38 13.65
CA HIS A 195 18.28 -3.83 13.76
C HIS A 195 17.41 -4.59 14.76
N LEU A 196 17.49 -5.93 14.79
CA LEU A 196 16.79 -6.75 15.79
C LEU A 196 17.25 -6.45 17.22
N SER A 197 18.56 -6.28 17.43
CA SER A 197 19.12 -5.91 18.74
C SER A 197 18.62 -4.54 19.21
N ASN A 198 18.64 -3.55 18.32
CA ASN A 198 18.15 -2.22 18.62
C ASN A 198 16.64 -2.19 18.87
N LEU A 199 15.87 -2.91 18.07
CA LEU A 199 14.42 -3.05 18.25
C LEU A 199 14.10 -3.68 19.63
N ARG A 200 14.75 -4.80 19.98
CA ARG A 200 14.56 -5.43 21.31
C ARG A 200 14.86 -4.48 22.46
N LYS A 201 15.96 -3.71 22.37
CA LYS A 201 16.29 -2.70 23.39
C LYS A 201 15.21 -1.64 23.54
N LYS A 202 14.68 -1.15 22.42
CA LYS A 202 13.61 -0.13 22.41
C LYS A 202 12.31 -0.68 22.99
N LEU A 203 11.92 -1.91 22.62
CA LEU A 203 10.73 -2.55 23.17
C LEU A 203 10.88 -2.82 24.67
N ALA A 204 12.03 -3.28 25.13
CA ALA A 204 12.32 -3.49 26.54
C ALA A 204 12.36 -2.18 27.37
N GLN A 205 12.74 -1.05 26.74
CA GLN A 205 12.64 0.27 27.39
C GLN A 205 11.18 0.75 27.47
N LEU A 206 10.39 0.44 26.45
CA LEU A 206 8.99 0.80 26.37
C LEU A 206 8.14 0.01 27.36
N ASP A 207 8.34 -1.30 27.40
CA ASP A 207 7.71 -2.23 28.35
C ASP A 207 8.74 -3.21 28.93
N PRO A 208 9.28 -2.91 30.12
CA PRO A 208 10.24 -3.78 30.80
C PRO A 208 9.64 -5.08 31.36
N SER A 209 8.31 -5.21 31.42
CA SER A 209 7.63 -6.38 31.97
C SER A 209 7.53 -7.56 31.00
N GLU A 210 7.74 -7.30 29.70
CA GLU A 210 7.50 -8.25 28.63
C GLU A 210 8.68 -8.36 27.64
N GLU A 211 8.86 -9.55 27.12
CA GLU A 211 9.75 -9.80 25.98
C GLU A 211 8.90 -10.05 24.73
N TYR A 212 9.13 -9.27 23.69
CA TYR A 212 8.28 -9.25 22.48
C TYR A 212 8.82 -10.10 21.33
N ILE A 213 10.16 -10.27 21.25
CA ILE A 213 10.81 -10.93 20.13
C ILE A 213 11.79 -11.96 20.63
N GLU A 214 11.54 -13.22 20.35
CA GLU A 214 12.45 -14.32 20.71
C GLU A 214 13.20 -14.87 19.49
N THR A 215 14.37 -15.44 19.78
CA THR A 215 15.13 -16.22 18.81
C THR A 215 14.87 -17.71 19.05
N VAL A 216 14.35 -18.39 18.04
CA VAL A 216 14.21 -19.86 18.07
C VAL A 216 15.46 -20.45 17.47
N TRP A 217 16.27 -21.08 18.32
CA TRP A 217 17.57 -21.62 17.95
C TRP A 217 17.50 -22.54 16.73
N GLY A 218 18.35 -22.27 15.72
CA GLY A 218 18.41 -23.03 14.47
C GLY A 218 17.27 -22.77 13.49
N LEU A 219 16.20 -22.04 13.86
CA LEU A 219 15.04 -21.80 13.03
C LEU A 219 14.83 -20.33 12.63
N GLY A 220 15.11 -19.38 13.56
CA GLY A 220 14.94 -17.96 13.21
C GLY A 220 14.40 -17.12 14.35
N VAL A 221 13.52 -16.17 13.99
CA VAL A 221 12.95 -15.15 14.90
C VAL A 221 11.43 -15.16 14.78
N ARG A 222 10.75 -15.00 15.92
CA ARG A 222 9.28 -14.80 15.98
C ARG A 222 8.89 -13.85 17.12
N LEU A 223 7.60 -13.52 17.18
CA LEU A 223 7.04 -12.93 18.40
C LEU A 223 7.02 -13.97 19.52
N LYS A 224 7.30 -13.52 20.73
CA LYS A 224 7.23 -14.35 21.91
C LYS A 224 5.78 -14.38 22.43
N GLU A 225 5.13 -15.52 22.26
CA GLU A 225 3.89 -15.83 22.95
C GLU A 225 4.23 -16.14 24.43
N ASP A 226 3.24 -16.13 25.32
CA ASP A 226 3.40 -16.42 26.74
C ASP A 226 3.94 -17.83 26.99
#